data_7f1d84077f4dbd988d470b39b83199d0
#
_entry.id   7f1d84077f4dbd988d470b39b83199d0
#
_cell.length_a   1.000
_cell.length_b   1.000
_cell.length_c   1.000
_cell.angle_alpha   90.00
_cell.angle_beta   90.00
_cell.angle_gamma   90.00
#
_symmetry.space_group_name_H-M   'P 1'
#
loop_
_entity.id
_entity.type
_entity.pdbx_description
1 polymer ?
#
loop_
_entity_poly.entity_id
_entity_poly.type
_entity_poly.pdbx_seq_one_letter_code
_entity_poly.pdbx_strand_id
1 'polypeptide(L)'
;MAKADDHYTRVAEKLIEKLKEGAAPWQKPFDAGGYGTPPMNPTTGKRYRGGNMIHLMLQDHRDPRWMTYRQAQEAGAQVKEGEKGTPIIYWKFEEERGVRGESGNLMKVQLERPRSFISYVFNGEQIEGLPPFLAEKPRECDVVRAEKLLEASGATIINRSQASAFYKKDQDTIYLPKKEQFPSEAMYYSTALY
;
A
#
# COMPACT_ATOMS: atom_id res chain seq x y z
N MET A 1 7.37 22.30 -8.14
CA MET A 1 7.41 22.11 -6.68
C MET A 1 6.08 22.47 -6.02
N ALA A 2 5.55 23.68 -6.16
CA ALA A 2 4.31 24.11 -5.48
C ALA A 2 3.09 23.16 -5.60
N LYS A 3 2.83 22.55 -6.77
CA LYS A 3 1.66 21.66 -6.97
C LYS A 3 1.79 20.30 -6.26
N ALA A 4 3.01 19.79 -6.11
CA ALA A 4 3.25 18.53 -5.39
C ALA A 4 3.15 18.73 -3.88
N ASP A 5 3.68 19.85 -3.38
CA ASP A 5 3.61 20.20 -1.95
C ASP A 5 2.16 20.42 -1.50
N ASP A 6 1.35 21.12 -2.31
CA ASP A 6 -0.09 21.31 -2.06
C ASP A 6 -0.86 19.96 -2.06
N HIS A 7 -0.51 19.02 -2.94
CA HIS A 7 -1.11 17.69 -2.94
C HIS A 7 -0.79 16.91 -1.66
N TYR A 8 0.48 16.89 -1.23
CA TYR A 8 0.85 16.19 0.00
C TYR A 8 0.23 16.81 1.25
N THR A 9 0.10 18.13 1.29
CA THR A 9 -0.59 18.82 2.39
C THR A 9 -2.04 18.35 2.50
N ARG A 10 -2.78 18.31 1.40
CA ARG A 10 -4.17 17.80 1.39
C ARG A 10 -4.29 16.33 1.79
N VAL A 11 -3.33 15.50 1.36
CA VAL A 11 -3.31 14.08 1.76
C VAL A 11 -3.06 13.97 3.27
N ALA A 12 -2.15 14.77 3.82
CA ALA A 12 -1.86 14.79 5.25
C ALA A 12 -3.08 15.27 6.08
N GLU A 13 -3.75 16.32 5.64
CA GLU A 13 -4.96 16.84 6.29
C GLU A 13 -6.07 15.77 6.32
N LYS A 14 -6.34 15.12 5.19
CA LYS A 14 -7.33 14.04 5.09
C LYS A 14 -6.94 12.84 5.97
N LEU A 15 -5.66 12.51 6.06
CA LEU A 15 -5.16 11.46 6.94
C LEU A 15 -5.37 11.82 8.41
N ILE A 16 -5.04 13.05 8.81
CA ILE A 16 -5.25 13.54 10.19
C ILE A 16 -6.73 13.48 10.56
N GLU A 17 -7.62 13.87 9.65
CA GLU A 17 -9.07 13.78 9.85
C GLU A 17 -9.51 12.33 10.13
N LYS A 18 -9.08 11.39 9.28
CA LYS A 18 -9.36 9.96 9.45
C LYS A 18 -8.79 9.37 10.75
N LEU A 19 -7.60 9.80 11.16
CA LEU A 19 -7.01 9.37 12.43
C LEU A 19 -7.80 9.90 13.64
N LYS A 20 -8.34 11.11 13.57
CA LYS A 20 -9.22 11.68 14.61
C LYS A 20 -10.54 10.92 14.72
N GLU A 21 -11.05 10.36 13.62
CA GLU A 21 -12.22 9.48 13.61
C GLU A 21 -11.93 8.09 14.22
N GLY A 22 -10.68 7.80 14.59
CA GLY A 22 -10.25 6.53 15.19
C GLY A 22 -10.00 5.41 14.19
N ALA A 23 -9.95 5.70 12.89
CA ALA A 23 -9.75 4.71 11.86
C ALA A 23 -8.51 5.02 10.99
N ALA A 24 -7.38 4.37 11.30
CA ALA A 24 -6.26 4.40 10.36
C ALA A 24 -6.59 3.55 9.13
N PRO A 25 -6.40 4.08 7.89
CA PRO A 25 -6.76 3.36 6.66
C PRO A 25 -6.11 1.98 6.51
N TRP A 26 -4.91 1.80 7.06
CA TRP A 26 -4.16 0.53 7.05
C TRP A 26 -4.55 -0.43 8.17
N GLN A 27 -5.41 -0.02 9.12
CA GLN A 27 -5.89 -0.86 10.22
C GLN A 27 -7.25 -1.50 9.92
N LYS A 28 -7.84 -1.20 8.76
CA LYS A 28 -9.09 -1.85 8.35
C LYS A 28 -8.83 -3.36 8.22
N PRO A 29 -9.68 -4.20 8.83
CA PRO A 29 -9.52 -5.64 8.74
C PRO A 29 -9.47 -6.12 7.30
N PHE A 30 -8.61 -7.09 7.02
CA PHE A 30 -8.66 -7.83 5.76
C PHE A 30 -9.98 -8.60 5.72
N ASP A 31 -10.89 -8.17 4.87
CA ASP A 31 -12.10 -8.94 4.58
C ASP A 31 -12.00 -9.61 3.18
N ALA A 32 -12.89 -10.57 2.94
CA ALA A 32 -12.98 -11.27 1.66
C ALA A 32 -13.32 -10.34 0.47
N GLY A 33 -13.64 -9.08 0.73
CA GLY A 33 -13.97 -8.06 -0.26
C GLY A 33 -12.80 -7.20 -0.72
N GLY A 34 -11.56 -7.48 -0.25
CA GLY A 34 -10.36 -6.77 -0.69
C GLY A 34 -9.91 -5.61 0.20
N TYR A 35 -10.67 -5.26 1.25
CA TYR A 35 -10.20 -4.29 2.25
C TYR A 35 -8.87 -4.74 2.86
N GLY A 36 -7.94 -3.81 3.00
CA GLY A 36 -6.62 -4.08 3.55
C GLY A 36 -5.57 -4.56 2.52
N THR A 37 -5.98 -4.92 1.30
CA THR A 37 -5.02 -5.17 0.23
C THR A 37 -4.42 -3.84 -0.23
N PRO A 38 -3.08 -3.69 -0.22
CA PRO A 38 -2.46 -2.44 -0.65
C PRO A 38 -2.81 -2.09 -2.10
N PRO A 39 -3.07 -0.81 -2.41
CA PRO A 39 -3.35 -0.35 -3.75
C PRO A 39 -2.28 -0.81 -4.75
N MET A 40 -2.71 -1.35 -5.88
CA MET A 40 -1.84 -1.87 -6.92
C MET A 40 -2.30 -1.45 -8.32
N ASN A 41 -1.35 -1.37 -9.24
CA ASN A 41 -1.66 -1.21 -10.65
C ASN A 41 -1.71 -2.58 -11.32
N PRO A 42 -2.88 -3.04 -11.80
CA PRO A 42 -3.03 -4.39 -12.34
C PRO A 42 -2.32 -4.58 -13.69
N THR A 43 -2.09 -3.51 -14.45
CA THR A 43 -1.38 -3.58 -15.73
C THR A 43 0.12 -3.86 -15.54
N THR A 44 0.71 -3.32 -14.47
CA THR A 44 2.13 -3.48 -14.19
C THR A 44 2.43 -4.50 -13.08
N GLY A 45 1.41 -4.96 -12.34
CA GLY A 45 1.54 -5.80 -11.15
C GLY A 45 2.20 -5.09 -9.95
N LYS A 46 2.53 -3.80 -10.07
CA LYS A 46 3.25 -3.07 -9.02
C LYS A 46 2.28 -2.44 -8.02
N ARG A 47 2.67 -2.51 -6.74
CA ARG A 47 1.97 -1.81 -5.65
C ARG A 47 2.35 -0.33 -5.63
N TYR A 48 1.40 0.52 -5.33
CA TYR A 48 1.67 1.92 -5.02
C TYR A 48 2.42 2.01 -3.69
N ARG A 49 3.26 3.06 -3.53
CA ARG A 49 4.15 3.22 -2.37
C ARG A 49 4.06 4.63 -1.81
N GLY A 50 4.49 4.80 -0.54
CA GLY A 50 4.60 6.10 0.12
C GLY A 50 3.28 6.87 0.13
N GLY A 51 3.33 8.18 -0.09
CA GLY A 51 2.16 9.06 -0.05
C GLY A 51 1.05 8.67 -1.04
N ASN A 52 1.39 8.12 -2.21
CA ASN A 52 0.39 7.64 -3.16
C ASN A 52 -0.42 6.46 -2.59
N MET A 53 0.24 5.50 -1.92
CA MET A 53 -0.45 4.37 -1.31
C MET A 53 -1.44 4.86 -0.25
N ILE A 54 -0.99 5.72 0.66
CA ILE A 54 -1.85 6.28 1.71
C ILE A 54 -3.02 7.05 1.10
N HIS A 55 -2.74 7.88 0.10
CA HIS A 55 -3.77 8.69 -0.56
C HIS A 55 -4.85 7.82 -1.23
N LEU A 56 -4.45 6.74 -1.91
CA LEU A 56 -5.40 5.81 -2.54
C LEU A 56 -6.22 5.03 -1.49
N MET A 57 -5.60 4.62 -0.38
CA MET A 57 -6.31 3.96 0.73
C MET A 57 -7.35 4.89 1.39
N LEU A 58 -7.11 6.20 1.40
CA LEU A 58 -8.04 7.21 1.92
C LEU A 58 -9.27 7.44 1.04
N GLN A 59 -9.36 6.84 -0.15
CA GLN A 59 -10.52 6.96 -1.03
C GLN A 59 -11.65 5.96 -0.69
N ASP A 60 -11.44 5.06 0.28
CA ASP A 60 -12.44 4.10 0.78
C ASP A 60 -13.00 3.10 -0.25
N HIS A 61 -12.27 2.83 -1.31
CA HIS A 61 -12.61 1.78 -2.27
C HIS A 61 -12.21 0.39 -1.77
N ARG A 62 -12.99 -0.63 -2.10
CA ARG A 62 -12.73 -2.03 -1.75
C ARG A 62 -11.77 -2.70 -2.73
N ASP A 63 -11.88 -2.37 -4.02
CA ASP A 63 -11.01 -2.92 -5.05
C ASP A 63 -9.60 -2.33 -4.91
N PRO A 64 -8.56 -3.13 -4.72
CA PRO A 64 -7.19 -2.61 -4.61
C PRO A 64 -6.59 -2.17 -5.94
N ARG A 65 -7.26 -2.42 -7.06
CA ARG A 65 -6.75 -2.11 -8.40
C ARG A 65 -6.99 -0.64 -8.74
N TRP A 66 -5.91 0.01 -9.18
CA TRP A 66 -5.93 1.40 -9.62
C TRP A 66 -5.14 1.53 -10.91
N MET A 67 -5.74 2.13 -11.92
CA MET A 67 -5.11 2.31 -13.23
C MET A 67 -5.49 3.63 -13.87
N THR A 68 -4.70 4.09 -14.84
CA THR A 68 -5.04 5.26 -15.62
C THR A 68 -6.18 4.96 -16.59
N TYR A 69 -6.84 6.02 -17.08
CA TYR A 69 -7.87 5.89 -18.11
C TYR A 69 -7.38 5.09 -19.33
N ARG A 70 -6.19 5.41 -19.81
CA ARG A 70 -5.56 4.73 -20.94
C ARG A 70 -5.33 3.25 -20.66
N GLN A 71 -4.85 2.90 -19.47
CA GLN A 71 -4.64 1.50 -19.08
C GLN A 71 -5.96 0.72 -19.00
N ALA A 72 -7.04 1.36 -18.56
CA ALA A 72 -8.36 0.74 -18.57
C ALA A 72 -8.81 0.42 -20.01
N GLN A 73 -8.65 1.37 -20.94
CA GLN A 73 -8.97 1.16 -22.36
C GLN A 73 -8.10 0.06 -23.00
N GLU A 74 -6.79 0.05 -22.73
CA GLU A 74 -5.86 -0.97 -23.22
C GLU A 74 -6.20 -2.37 -22.67
N ALA A 75 -6.84 -2.46 -21.50
CA ALA A 75 -7.37 -3.69 -20.91
C ALA A 75 -8.77 -4.07 -21.43
N GLY A 76 -9.32 -3.32 -22.39
CA GLY A 76 -10.67 -3.55 -22.92
C GLY A 76 -11.80 -3.15 -21.98
N ALA A 77 -11.49 -2.31 -20.98
CA ALA A 77 -12.43 -1.82 -19.98
C ALA A 77 -12.63 -0.30 -20.12
N GLN A 78 -13.71 0.22 -19.54
CA GLN A 78 -14.11 1.62 -19.69
C GLN A 78 -14.35 2.27 -18.32
N VAL A 79 -13.77 3.45 -18.09
CA VAL A 79 -14.11 4.26 -16.92
C VAL A 79 -15.57 4.73 -17.07
N LYS A 80 -16.36 4.57 -16.01
CA LYS A 80 -17.77 4.96 -15.97
C LYS A 80 -17.91 6.47 -16.17
N GLU A 81 -18.99 6.87 -16.83
CA GLU A 81 -19.29 8.29 -17.05
C GLU A 81 -19.47 9.03 -15.71
N GLY A 82 -18.93 10.25 -15.64
CA GLY A 82 -19.01 11.10 -14.45
C GLY A 82 -17.98 10.78 -13.34
N GLU A 83 -17.24 9.68 -13.46
CA GLU A 83 -16.23 9.31 -12.44
C GLU A 83 -15.04 10.26 -12.45
N LYS A 84 -14.53 10.53 -11.26
CA LYS A 84 -13.37 11.42 -11.05
C LYS A 84 -12.12 10.63 -10.72
N GLY A 85 -11.06 10.87 -11.49
CA GLY A 85 -9.76 10.26 -11.23
C GLY A 85 -9.10 10.81 -9.96
N THR A 86 -8.46 9.92 -9.21
CA THR A 86 -7.68 10.27 -8.03
C THR A 86 -6.26 10.67 -8.45
N PRO A 87 -5.76 11.86 -8.07
CA PRO A 87 -4.42 12.30 -8.43
C PRO A 87 -3.35 11.52 -7.66
N ILE A 88 -2.31 11.10 -8.37
CA ILE A 88 -1.09 10.53 -7.80
C ILE A 88 0.12 11.31 -8.29
N ILE A 89 1.21 11.29 -7.51
CA ILE A 89 2.48 11.92 -7.89
C ILE A 89 3.42 10.85 -8.42
N TYR A 90 3.92 11.08 -9.63
CA TYR A 90 4.96 10.29 -10.25
C TYR A 90 6.25 11.13 -10.32
N TRP A 91 7.36 10.53 -9.90
CA TRP A 91 8.67 11.14 -9.97
C TRP A 91 9.49 10.55 -11.11
N LYS A 92 9.99 11.41 -11.98
CA LYS A 92 10.89 11.06 -13.07
C LYS A 92 12.31 11.45 -12.66
N PHE A 93 13.20 10.46 -12.55
CA PHE A 93 14.60 10.63 -12.19
C PHE A 93 15.52 10.61 -13.41
N GLU A 94 15.04 10.00 -14.50
CA GLU A 94 15.79 9.81 -15.75
C GLU A 94 14.99 10.34 -16.92
N GLU A 95 15.68 10.84 -17.93
CA GLU A 95 15.10 11.28 -19.20
C GLU A 95 15.82 10.59 -20.36
N GLU A 96 15.06 10.10 -21.34
CA GLU A 96 15.62 9.61 -22.58
C GLU A 96 15.96 10.80 -23.47
N ARG A 97 17.24 11.02 -23.73
CA ARG A 97 17.71 12.02 -24.67
C ARG A 97 18.30 11.34 -25.91
N GLY A 98 17.83 11.75 -27.07
CA GLY A 98 18.46 11.39 -28.34
C GLY A 98 19.85 12.00 -28.38
N VAL A 99 20.88 11.18 -28.42
CA VAL A 99 22.23 11.64 -28.76
C VAL A 99 22.26 11.79 -30.27
N ARG A 100 22.55 13.00 -30.76
CA ARG A 100 22.77 13.27 -32.18
C ARG A 100 24.10 12.56 -32.61
N GLY A 101 24.00 11.31 -32.97
CA GLY A 101 25.05 10.47 -33.50
C GLY A 101 24.43 9.47 -34.46
N GLU A 102 25.17 8.96 -35.42
CA GLU A 102 24.76 8.20 -36.60
C GLU A 102 23.93 6.93 -36.38
N SER A 103 23.52 6.60 -35.15
CA SER A 103 22.74 5.39 -34.85
C SER A 103 21.45 5.62 -34.09
N GLY A 104 20.95 6.83 -33.89
CA GLY A 104 19.58 7.07 -33.32
C GLY A 104 19.29 6.47 -31.94
N ASN A 105 20.29 6.05 -31.20
CA ASN A 105 20.12 5.42 -29.88
C ASN A 105 19.73 6.45 -28.83
N LEU A 106 18.60 6.20 -28.16
CA LEU A 106 18.18 6.95 -26.99
C LEU A 106 19.03 6.54 -25.78
N MET A 107 19.71 7.48 -25.16
CA MET A 107 20.43 7.25 -23.90
C MET A 107 19.60 7.75 -22.73
N LYS A 108 19.53 6.96 -21.67
CA LYS A 108 18.94 7.39 -20.39
C LYS A 108 19.95 8.27 -19.66
N VAL A 109 19.57 9.52 -19.44
CA VAL A 109 20.38 10.49 -18.71
C VAL A 109 19.69 10.78 -17.38
N GLN A 110 20.42 10.69 -16.28
CA GLN A 110 19.91 11.09 -14.98
C GLN A 110 19.66 12.60 -14.95
N LEU A 111 18.51 12.98 -14.41
CA LEU A 111 18.16 14.37 -14.18
C LEU A 111 18.89 14.89 -12.93
N GLU A 112 19.54 16.04 -13.02
CA GLU A 112 20.15 16.72 -11.87
C GLU A 112 19.11 17.00 -10.77
N ARG A 113 17.86 17.23 -11.16
CA ARG A 113 16.72 17.40 -10.24
C ARG A 113 15.55 16.54 -10.71
N PRO A 114 15.02 15.65 -9.85
CA PRO A 114 13.82 14.89 -10.15
C PRO A 114 12.65 15.81 -10.50
N ARG A 115 11.87 15.42 -11.52
CA ARG A 115 10.65 16.13 -11.89
C ARG A 115 9.43 15.37 -11.41
N SER A 116 8.51 16.07 -10.76
CA SER A 116 7.23 15.50 -10.33
C SER A 116 6.14 15.78 -11.37
N PHE A 117 5.32 14.79 -11.63
CA PHE A 117 4.15 14.87 -12.50
C PHE A 117 2.93 14.38 -11.74
N ILE A 118 1.78 15.03 -11.97
CA ILE A 118 0.50 14.55 -11.48
C ILE A 118 -0.11 13.68 -12.57
N SER A 119 -0.49 12.45 -12.19
CA SER A 119 -1.27 11.54 -13.03
C SER A 119 -2.57 11.21 -12.33
N TYR A 120 -3.61 10.87 -13.07
CA TYR A 120 -4.90 10.50 -12.52
C TYR A 120 -5.14 9.02 -12.72
N VAL A 121 -5.55 8.35 -11.65
CA VAL A 121 -5.91 6.93 -11.65
C VAL A 121 -7.34 6.73 -11.18
N PHE A 122 -7.97 5.67 -11.67
CA PHE A 122 -9.33 5.28 -11.35
C PHE A 122 -9.28 3.93 -10.63
N ASN A 123 -10.13 3.77 -9.64
CA ASN A 123 -10.30 2.50 -8.94
C ASN A 123 -11.03 1.47 -9.80
N GLY A 124 -10.79 0.19 -9.55
CA GLY A 124 -11.50 -0.89 -10.24
C GLY A 124 -13.03 -0.79 -10.15
N GLU A 125 -13.57 -0.26 -9.05
CA GLU A 125 -15.02 -0.01 -8.88
C GLU A 125 -15.56 1.09 -9.81
N GLN A 126 -14.70 1.99 -10.27
CA GLN A 126 -15.04 3.07 -11.21
C GLN A 126 -14.92 2.65 -12.68
N ILE A 127 -14.58 1.38 -12.94
CA ILE A 127 -14.28 0.88 -14.28
C ILE A 127 -15.21 -0.29 -14.60
N GLU A 128 -15.90 -0.22 -15.74
CA GLU A 128 -16.70 -1.30 -16.28
C GLU A 128 -15.88 -2.22 -17.17
N GLY A 129 -16.25 -3.50 -17.21
CA GLY A 129 -15.58 -4.50 -18.05
C GLY A 129 -14.37 -5.16 -17.42
N LEU A 130 -13.99 -4.77 -16.20
CA LEU A 130 -12.97 -5.49 -15.46
C LEU A 130 -13.55 -6.78 -14.85
N PRO A 131 -12.80 -7.91 -14.86
CA PRO A 131 -13.20 -9.08 -14.12
C PRO A 131 -13.29 -8.77 -12.63
N PRO A 132 -14.20 -9.42 -11.87
CA PRO A 132 -14.28 -9.24 -10.42
C PRO A 132 -12.89 -9.42 -9.77
N PHE A 133 -12.56 -8.56 -8.81
CA PHE A 133 -11.36 -8.77 -8.03
C PHE A 133 -11.61 -9.93 -7.06
N LEU A 134 -10.91 -11.03 -7.28
CA LEU A 134 -10.87 -12.13 -6.35
C LEU A 134 -9.69 -11.86 -5.40
N ALA A 135 -10.00 -11.40 -4.20
CA ALA A 135 -8.98 -11.30 -3.16
C ALA A 135 -8.40 -12.70 -2.93
N GLU A 136 -7.07 -12.81 -3.02
CA GLU A 136 -6.42 -14.02 -2.51
C GLU A 136 -6.87 -14.17 -1.05
N LYS A 137 -7.46 -15.33 -0.72
CA LYS A 137 -7.74 -15.63 0.69
C LYS A 137 -6.45 -15.37 1.47
N PRO A 138 -6.49 -14.61 2.57
CA PRO A 138 -5.33 -14.50 3.44
C PRO A 138 -4.81 -15.91 3.66
N ARG A 139 -3.55 -16.16 3.38
CA ARG A 139 -2.95 -17.45 3.71
C ARG A 139 -3.27 -17.69 5.16
N GLU A 140 -3.96 -18.81 5.44
CA GLU A 140 -4.18 -19.19 6.82
C GLU A 140 -2.85 -19.09 7.53
N CYS A 141 -2.80 -18.32 8.62
CA CYS A 141 -1.59 -18.23 9.40
C CYS A 141 -1.29 -19.66 9.85
N ASP A 142 -0.20 -20.22 9.36
CA ASP A 142 0.28 -21.50 9.83
C ASP A 142 0.81 -21.28 11.25
N VAL A 143 -0.13 -21.34 12.20
CA VAL A 143 0.11 -21.12 13.64
C VAL A 143 1.23 -22.03 14.12
N VAL A 144 1.21 -23.29 13.69
CA VAL A 144 2.23 -24.29 14.06
C VAL A 144 3.62 -23.87 13.56
N ARG A 145 3.69 -23.37 12.34
CA ARG A 145 4.94 -22.85 11.78
C ARG A 145 5.41 -21.59 12.49
N ALA A 146 4.49 -20.69 12.81
CA ALA A 146 4.80 -19.45 13.52
C ALA A 146 5.31 -19.74 14.94
N GLU A 147 4.69 -20.68 15.65
CA GLU A 147 5.15 -21.14 16.97
C GLU A 147 6.55 -21.73 16.91
N LYS A 148 6.80 -22.65 15.96
CA LYS A 148 8.14 -23.22 15.76
C LYS A 148 9.20 -22.18 15.46
N LEU A 149 8.87 -21.13 14.70
CA LEU A 149 9.80 -20.04 14.41
C LEU A 149 10.11 -19.23 15.67
N LEU A 150 9.09 -18.95 16.50
CA LEU A 150 9.29 -18.24 17.76
C LEU A 150 10.12 -19.06 18.75
N GLU A 151 9.85 -20.36 18.87
CA GLU A 151 10.65 -21.28 19.69
C GLU A 151 12.09 -21.38 19.19
N ALA A 152 12.28 -21.51 17.87
CA ALA A 152 13.61 -21.60 17.25
C ALA A 152 14.43 -20.31 17.37
N SER A 153 13.77 -19.15 17.58
CA SER A 153 14.46 -17.87 17.79
C SER A 153 15.25 -17.84 19.10
N GLY A 154 14.88 -18.66 20.09
CA GLY A 154 15.46 -18.65 21.43
C GLY A 154 15.15 -17.39 22.25
N ALA A 155 14.35 -16.46 21.71
CA ALA A 155 14.00 -15.22 22.39
C ALA A 155 13.07 -15.47 23.58
N THR A 156 13.32 -14.80 24.70
CA THR A 156 12.40 -14.82 25.83
C THR A 156 11.17 -13.98 25.50
N ILE A 157 9.98 -14.59 25.50
CA ILE A 157 8.71 -13.91 25.21
C ILE A 157 7.86 -13.87 26.48
N ILE A 158 7.46 -12.68 26.89
CA ILE A 158 6.59 -12.46 28.04
C ILE A 158 5.26 -11.84 27.59
N ASN A 159 4.19 -12.61 27.75
CA ASN A 159 2.82 -12.15 27.49
C ASN A 159 2.21 -11.56 28.76
N ARG A 160 1.77 -10.30 28.70
CA ARG A 160 1.08 -9.63 29.82
C ARG A 160 -0.04 -8.73 29.33
N SER A 161 -0.93 -8.34 30.23
CA SER A 161 -1.99 -7.39 29.88
C SER A 161 -1.39 -6.00 29.69
N GLN A 162 -1.22 -5.59 28.43
CA GLN A 162 -0.62 -4.31 28.03
C GLN A 162 -1.14 -3.89 26.64
N ALA A 163 -0.98 -2.61 26.30
CA ALA A 163 -1.51 -2.06 25.06
C ALA A 163 -0.49 -2.10 23.89
N SER A 164 0.79 -2.38 24.14
CA SER A 164 1.83 -2.32 23.10
C SER A 164 2.79 -3.48 23.20
N ALA A 165 3.34 -3.91 22.05
CA ALA A 165 4.44 -4.84 21.95
C ALA A 165 5.77 -4.08 21.88
N PHE A 166 6.80 -4.56 22.56
CA PHE A 166 8.13 -3.98 22.50
C PHE A 166 9.21 -5.00 22.88
N TYR A 167 10.41 -4.78 22.37
CA TYR A 167 11.62 -5.55 22.70
C TYR A 167 12.54 -4.77 23.63
N LYS A 168 13.04 -5.42 24.68
CA LYS A 168 14.06 -4.88 25.56
C LYS A 168 15.40 -5.52 25.27
N LYS A 169 16.30 -4.74 24.70
CA LYS A 169 17.64 -5.19 24.29
C LYS A 169 18.53 -5.62 25.49
N ASP A 170 18.41 -4.94 26.61
CA ASP A 170 19.17 -5.22 27.84
C ASP A 170 18.82 -6.55 28.50
N GLN A 171 17.62 -7.04 28.26
CA GLN A 171 17.09 -8.30 28.80
C GLN A 171 16.89 -9.38 27.74
N ASP A 172 17.17 -9.08 26.48
CA ASP A 172 16.87 -9.94 25.32
C ASP A 172 15.45 -10.52 25.40
N THR A 173 14.48 -9.67 25.69
CA THR A 173 13.11 -10.09 25.99
C THR A 173 12.09 -9.31 25.17
N ILE A 174 11.19 -10.04 24.54
CA ILE A 174 10.03 -9.53 23.80
C ILE A 174 8.83 -9.49 24.75
N TYR A 175 8.24 -8.33 24.92
CA TYR A 175 7.02 -8.14 25.69
C TYR A 175 5.84 -7.97 24.75
N LEU A 176 4.85 -8.86 24.83
CA LEU A 176 3.66 -8.88 24.01
C LEU A 176 2.40 -8.70 24.85
N PRO A 177 1.33 -8.09 24.30
CA PRO A 177 0.00 -8.25 24.85
C PRO A 177 -0.39 -9.73 24.90
N LYS A 178 -1.34 -10.09 25.77
CA LYS A 178 -1.88 -11.46 25.80
C LYS A 178 -2.54 -11.81 24.47
N LYS A 179 -2.49 -13.09 24.06
CA LYS A 179 -3.09 -13.57 22.79
C LYS A 179 -4.56 -13.13 22.65
N GLU A 180 -5.31 -13.17 23.76
CA GLU A 180 -6.74 -12.81 23.80
C GLU A 180 -7.01 -11.33 23.54
N GLN A 181 -6.00 -10.47 23.62
CA GLN A 181 -6.12 -9.03 23.31
C GLN A 181 -6.01 -8.74 21.81
N PHE A 182 -5.62 -9.72 21.01
CA PHE A 182 -5.53 -9.56 19.56
C PHE A 182 -6.83 -10.01 18.90
N PRO A 183 -7.27 -9.31 17.82
CA PRO A 183 -8.47 -9.68 17.06
C PRO A 183 -8.41 -11.08 16.42
N SER A 184 -7.20 -11.61 16.19
CA SER A 184 -6.96 -12.95 15.65
C SER A 184 -5.58 -13.46 16.03
N GLU A 185 -5.41 -14.79 16.02
CA GLU A 185 -4.09 -15.43 16.22
C GLU A 185 -3.07 -14.97 15.16
N ALA A 186 -3.50 -14.79 13.91
CA ALA A 186 -2.65 -14.27 12.84
C ALA A 186 -2.04 -12.90 13.18
N MET A 187 -2.82 -12.01 13.81
CA MET A 187 -2.33 -10.70 14.26
C MET A 187 -1.33 -10.82 15.41
N TYR A 188 -1.57 -11.74 16.35
CA TYR A 188 -0.60 -12.01 17.41
C TYR A 188 0.74 -12.45 16.83
N TYR A 189 0.74 -13.49 15.98
CA TYR A 189 1.98 -14.02 15.40
C TYR A 189 2.66 -13.04 14.45
N SER A 190 1.89 -12.25 13.69
CA SER A 190 2.44 -11.17 12.89
C SER A 190 3.20 -10.15 13.74
N THR A 191 2.68 -9.81 14.93
CA THR A 191 3.35 -8.89 15.85
C THR A 191 4.56 -9.52 16.54
N ALA A 192 4.47 -10.81 16.88
CA ALA A 192 5.54 -11.52 17.57
C ALA A 192 6.77 -11.80 16.70
N LEU A 193 6.59 -11.91 15.37
CA LEU A 193 7.65 -12.22 14.40
C LEU A 193 8.21 -10.98 13.70
N TYR A 194 7.65 -9.78 13.94
CA TYR A 194 8.12 -8.52 13.39
C TYR A 194 9.29 -7.97 14.20
#